data_9487f677a715ac878b55a610c41b2c15
#
_entry.id   9487f677a715ac878b55a610c41b2c15
#
_cell.length_a   1.000
_cell.length_b   1.000
_cell.length_c   1.000
_cell.angle_alpha   90.00
_cell.angle_beta   90.00
_cell.angle_gamma   90.00
#
_symmetry.space_group_name_H-M   'P 1'
#
loop_
_entity.id
_entity.type
_entity.pdbx_description
1 polymer ?
#
loop_
_entity_poly.entity_id
_entity_poly.type
_entity_poly.pdbx_seq_one_letter_code
_entity_poly.pdbx_strand_id
1 'polypeptide(L)'
;MKGLYFVTDRGLCGEKSLAEVVLQAVRGGAACVQLREKNVSTRFFVEEASRIKALIAPYGVPLIINDRIDVALAVAADGVHVGQEDMPYGIARRLMGPKAIIGLSVETWEDVEQAQGLDCDYLGVSPVFATPTKTNTKEPWGLEGLAKIRAVSRHPLVGIGGLNAGNTEAVVMAGADGIAVVSAICAAPDPYAAARELDGIIRSALAKRGSLREI
;
A
#
# COMPACT_ATOMS: atom_id res chain seq x y z
N MET A 1 -0.86 0.48 -9.87
CA MET A 1 -0.82 -0.50 -8.74
C MET A 1 -2.17 -1.17 -8.65
N LYS A 2 -2.25 -2.50 -8.77
CA LYS A 2 -3.48 -3.30 -8.68
C LYS A 2 -3.26 -4.50 -7.78
N GLY A 3 -4.33 -4.99 -7.11
CA GLY A 3 -4.25 -6.20 -6.29
C GLY A 3 -3.99 -5.93 -4.81
N LEU A 4 -3.57 -6.97 -4.08
CA LEU A 4 -3.28 -6.91 -2.66
C LEU A 4 -1.95 -6.22 -2.40
N TYR A 5 -1.96 -5.15 -1.59
CA TYR A 5 -0.82 -4.37 -1.19
C TYR A 5 -0.56 -4.57 0.31
N PHE A 6 0.50 -5.26 0.66
CA PHE A 6 0.84 -5.53 2.05
C PHE A 6 1.75 -4.44 2.61
N VAL A 7 1.29 -3.72 3.64
CA VAL A 7 2.09 -2.75 4.41
C VAL A 7 2.47 -3.38 5.73
N THR A 8 3.76 -3.37 6.04
CA THR A 8 4.29 -4.03 7.24
C THR A 8 4.12 -3.18 8.50
N ASP A 9 3.91 -3.86 9.62
CA ASP A 9 4.05 -3.31 10.97
C ASP A 9 4.62 -4.39 11.88
N ARG A 10 5.88 -4.23 12.28
CA ARG A 10 6.60 -5.20 13.12
C ARG A 10 5.92 -5.43 14.47
N GLY A 11 5.35 -4.38 15.06
CA GLY A 11 4.68 -4.48 16.35
C GLY A 11 3.43 -5.37 16.34
N LEU A 12 2.85 -5.60 15.17
CA LEU A 12 1.65 -6.42 15.01
C LEU A 12 1.94 -7.88 14.63
N CYS A 13 3.20 -8.25 14.38
CA CYS A 13 3.56 -9.61 13.95
C CYS A 13 3.51 -10.66 15.08
N GLY A 14 3.36 -10.24 16.35
CA GLY A 14 3.40 -11.13 17.50
C GLY A 14 4.75 -11.84 17.62
N GLU A 15 4.73 -13.16 17.75
CA GLU A 15 5.93 -13.99 17.86
C GLU A 15 6.61 -14.28 16.50
N LYS A 16 5.93 -13.99 15.38
CA LYS A 16 6.46 -14.22 14.03
C LYS A 16 7.48 -13.16 13.67
N SER A 17 8.54 -13.54 12.99
CA SER A 17 9.45 -12.56 12.40
C SER A 17 8.78 -11.80 11.25
N LEU A 18 9.15 -10.53 11.05
CA LEU A 18 8.61 -9.74 9.93
C LEU A 18 8.88 -10.40 8.58
N ALA A 19 10.05 -10.99 8.40
CA ALA A 19 10.44 -11.69 7.18
C ALA A 19 9.54 -12.91 6.91
N GLU A 20 9.16 -13.65 7.95
CA GLU A 20 8.23 -14.78 7.83
C GLU A 20 6.84 -14.30 7.40
N VAL A 21 6.30 -13.25 8.04
CA VAL A 21 5.00 -12.67 7.68
C VAL A 21 5.01 -12.16 6.24
N VAL A 22 6.07 -11.45 5.83
CA VAL A 22 6.22 -10.97 4.44
C VAL A 22 6.23 -12.13 3.44
N LEU A 23 7.02 -13.17 3.72
CA LEU A 23 7.08 -14.34 2.82
C LEU A 23 5.72 -15.03 2.69
N GLN A 24 5.01 -15.20 3.80
CA GLN A 24 3.66 -15.79 3.81
C GLN A 24 2.67 -14.92 3.03
N ALA A 25 2.69 -13.60 3.23
CA ALA A 25 1.84 -12.67 2.50
C ALA A 25 2.09 -12.71 0.98
N VAL A 26 3.35 -12.74 0.56
CA VAL A 26 3.73 -12.83 -0.87
C VAL A 26 3.27 -14.16 -1.47
N ARG A 27 3.47 -15.28 -0.77
CA ARG A 27 2.96 -16.59 -1.21
C ARG A 27 1.43 -16.63 -1.25
N GLY A 28 0.76 -15.87 -0.39
CA GLY A 28 -0.70 -15.72 -0.36
C GLY A 28 -1.26 -14.83 -1.46
N GLY A 29 -0.41 -14.14 -2.24
CA GLY A 29 -0.86 -13.34 -3.39
C GLY A 29 -0.66 -11.83 -3.23
N ALA A 30 0.10 -11.37 -2.23
CA ALA A 30 0.46 -9.94 -2.15
C ALA A 30 1.22 -9.53 -3.42
N ALA A 31 0.69 -8.55 -4.14
CA ALA A 31 1.22 -8.02 -5.39
C ALA A 31 2.27 -6.92 -5.16
N CYS A 32 2.37 -6.42 -3.94
CA CYS A 32 3.33 -5.40 -3.53
C CYS A 32 3.57 -5.49 -2.03
N VAL A 33 4.79 -5.23 -1.58
CA VAL A 33 5.17 -5.11 -0.17
C VAL A 33 5.69 -3.71 0.10
N GLN A 34 5.11 -3.03 1.09
CA GLN A 34 5.65 -1.78 1.63
C GLN A 34 6.27 -2.05 2.99
N LEU A 35 7.57 -1.85 3.09
CA LEU A 35 8.28 -1.92 4.36
C LEU A 35 8.17 -0.60 5.10
N ARG A 36 7.50 -0.62 6.24
CA ARG A 36 7.25 0.54 7.09
C ARG A 36 7.88 0.32 8.47
N GLU A 37 8.88 1.15 8.79
CA GLU A 37 9.55 1.18 10.07
C GLU A 37 9.62 2.61 10.58
N LYS A 38 9.11 2.88 11.79
CA LYS A 38 9.00 4.25 12.32
C LYS A 38 10.03 4.56 13.42
N ASN A 39 10.35 3.61 14.28
CA ASN A 39 11.15 3.82 15.48
C ASN A 39 12.41 2.95 15.51
N VAL A 40 13.14 2.91 14.38
CA VAL A 40 14.35 2.12 14.25
C VAL A 40 15.52 2.99 13.76
N SER A 41 16.76 2.56 13.98
CA SER A 41 17.92 3.23 13.41
C SER A 41 17.93 3.07 11.88
N THR A 42 18.54 4.03 11.17
CA THR A 42 18.71 3.94 9.71
C THR A 42 19.45 2.68 9.31
N ARG A 43 20.50 2.30 10.07
CA ARG A 43 21.26 1.05 9.84
C ARG A 43 20.35 -0.16 9.85
N PHE A 44 19.55 -0.32 10.90
CA PHE A 44 18.61 -1.43 11.01
C PHE A 44 17.60 -1.45 9.87
N PHE A 45 17.06 -0.28 9.49
CA PHE A 45 16.09 -0.19 8.39
C PHE A 45 16.71 -0.64 7.05
N VAL A 46 17.96 -0.21 6.77
CA VAL A 46 18.69 -0.63 5.56
C VAL A 46 18.96 -2.15 5.55
N GLU A 47 19.41 -2.71 6.68
CA GLU A 47 19.64 -4.15 6.81
C GLU A 47 18.37 -4.96 6.59
N GLU A 48 17.27 -4.55 7.23
CA GLU A 48 15.97 -5.23 7.09
C GLU A 48 15.39 -5.06 5.68
N ALA A 49 15.49 -3.87 5.08
CA ALA A 49 15.04 -3.64 3.70
C ALA A 49 15.82 -4.50 2.70
N SER A 50 17.13 -4.63 2.87
CA SER A 50 17.97 -5.49 2.03
C SER A 50 17.57 -6.96 2.16
N ARG A 51 17.31 -7.41 3.40
CA ARG A 51 16.86 -8.77 3.70
C ARG A 51 15.51 -9.08 3.07
N ILE A 52 14.53 -8.18 3.25
CA ILE A 52 13.19 -8.35 2.68
C ILE A 52 13.24 -8.34 1.16
N LYS A 53 14.00 -7.41 0.56
CA LYS A 53 14.16 -7.36 -0.89
C LYS A 53 14.70 -8.67 -1.47
N ALA A 54 15.77 -9.21 -0.89
CA ALA A 54 16.33 -10.49 -1.30
C ALA A 54 15.32 -11.64 -1.15
N LEU A 55 14.54 -11.63 -0.07
CA LEU A 55 13.54 -12.65 0.24
C LEU A 55 12.40 -12.69 -0.79
N ILE A 56 11.92 -11.52 -1.24
CA ILE A 56 10.78 -11.44 -2.17
C ILE A 56 11.18 -11.40 -3.64
N ALA A 57 12.45 -11.17 -3.97
CA ALA A 57 12.96 -11.11 -5.34
C ALA A 57 12.58 -12.33 -6.22
N PRO A 58 12.61 -13.58 -5.74
CA PRO A 58 12.21 -14.74 -6.53
C PRO A 58 10.74 -14.74 -6.97
N TYR A 59 9.91 -13.95 -6.30
CA TYR A 59 8.47 -13.85 -6.59
C TYR A 59 8.13 -12.70 -7.54
N GLY A 60 9.09 -11.85 -7.90
CA GLY A 60 8.86 -10.68 -8.75
C GLY A 60 7.96 -9.62 -8.11
N VAL A 61 7.82 -9.62 -6.78
CA VAL A 61 6.99 -8.67 -6.03
C VAL A 61 7.84 -7.44 -5.70
N PRO A 62 7.38 -6.22 -6.07
CA PRO A 62 8.13 -5.00 -5.78
C PRO A 62 8.17 -4.67 -4.29
N LEU A 63 9.34 -4.18 -3.83
CA LEU A 63 9.54 -3.59 -2.52
C LEU A 63 9.42 -2.08 -2.58
N ILE A 64 8.49 -1.54 -1.82
CA ILE A 64 8.30 -0.10 -1.61
C ILE A 64 8.78 0.26 -0.20
N ILE A 65 9.55 1.34 -0.06
CA ILE A 65 9.97 1.86 1.24
C ILE A 65 9.04 3.01 1.64
N ASN A 66 8.53 2.94 2.87
CA ASN A 66 7.69 3.99 3.40
C ASN A 66 8.53 5.21 3.85
N ASP A 67 8.23 6.42 3.37
CA ASP A 67 8.80 7.73 3.69
C ASP A 67 10.30 7.91 3.39
N ARG A 68 11.14 6.93 3.63
CA ARG A 68 12.60 7.02 3.67
C ARG A 68 13.25 6.78 2.30
N ILE A 69 13.41 7.87 1.53
CA ILE A 69 14.03 7.83 0.19
C ILE A 69 15.51 7.43 0.27
N ASP A 70 16.23 7.87 1.30
CA ASP A 70 17.62 7.50 1.55
C ASP A 70 17.77 5.97 1.73
N VAL A 71 16.87 5.33 2.45
CA VAL A 71 16.85 3.87 2.61
C VAL A 71 16.51 3.20 1.28
N ALA A 72 15.49 3.70 0.56
CA ALA A 72 15.11 3.16 -0.74
C ALA A 72 16.27 3.17 -1.75
N LEU A 73 17.01 4.27 -1.81
CA LEU A 73 18.20 4.40 -2.66
C LEU A 73 19.31 3.45 -2.21
N ALA A 74 19.57 3.36 -0.89
CA ALA A 74 20.62 2.51 -0.34
C ALA A 74 20.44 1.03 -0.69
N VAL A 75 19.19 0.54 -0.74
CA VAL A 75 18.89 -0.87 -1.06
C VAL A 75 18.42 -1.07 -2.51
N ALA A 76 18.42 -0.01 -3.32
CA ALA A 76 17.85 -0.01 -4.67
C ALA A 76 16.43 -0.59 -4.67
N ALA A 77 15.55 -0.15 -3.76
CA ALA A 77 14.16 -0.57 -3.72
C ALA A 77 13.43 -0.20 -5.02
N ASP A 78 12.34 -0.89 -5.31
CA ASP A 78 11.56 -0.64 -6.54
C ASP A 78 10.80 0.69 -6.49
N GLY A 79 10.61 1.24 -5.29
CA GLY A 79 9.95 2.52 -5.13
C GLY A 79 9.85 3.02 -3.69
N VAL A 80 9.10 4.11 -3.55
CA VAL A 80 8.78 4.74 -2.26
C VAL A 80 7.30 5.09 -2.18
N HIS A 81 6.79 5.16 -0.97
CA HIS A 81 5.49 5.76 -0.68
C HIS A 81 5.69 6.93 0.27
N VAL A 82 5.20 8.11 -0.10
CA VAL A 82 5.34 9.33 0.68
C VAL A 82 3.98 9.92 1.05
N GLY A 83 3.89 10.49 2.24
CA GLY A 83 2.76 11.28 2.71
C GLY A 83 2.98 12.78 2.48
N GLN A 84 2.02 13.60 2.93
CA GLN A 84 2.03 15.05 2.72
C GLN A 84 3.09 15.78 3.57
N GLU A 85 3.52 15.18 4.69
CA GLU A 85 4.54 15.74 5.58
C GLU A 85 5.94 15.20 5.30
N ASP A 86 6.06 14.25 4.36
CA ASP A 86 7.32 13.64 3.97
C ASP A 86 8.04 14.46 2.88
N MET A 87 9.02 13.88 2.23
CA MET A 87 9.73 14.53 1.13
C MET A 87 8.76 14.87 -0.02
N PRO A 88 8.71 16.15 -0.48
CA PRO A 88 7.83 16.55 -1.58
C PRO A 88 8.02 15.67 -2.82
N TYR A 89 6.90 15.29 -3.47
CA TYR A 89 6.88 14.38 -4.62
C TYR A 89 7.91 14.72 -5.71
N GLY A 90 8.03 16.00 -6.10
CA GLY A 90 8.96 16.40 -7.16
C GLY A 90 10.43 16.16 -6.81
N ILE A 91 10.79 16.25 -5.51
CA ILE A 91 12.12 15.92 -5.02
C ILE A 91 12.29 14.40 -4.99
N ALA A 92 11.29 13.68 -4.48
CA ALA A 92 11.28 12.22 -4.45
C ALA A 92 11.46 11.63 -5.87
N ARG A 93 10.71 12.12 -6.86
CA ARG A 93 10.81 11.67 -8.26
C ARG A 93 12.20 11.96 -8.85
N ARG A 94 12.76 13.14 -8.58
CA ARG A 94 14.10 13.49 -9.06
C ARG A 94 15.19 12.58 -8.49
N LEU A 95 15.10 12.24 -7.20
CA LEU A 95 16.07 11.37 -6.53
C LEU A 95 15.93 9.91 -6.93
N MET A 96 14.70 9.40 -6.97
CA MET A 96 14.40 8.01 -7.30
C MET A 96 14.51 7.71 -8.79
N GLY A 97 14.42 8.73 -9.64
CA GLY A 97 14.46 8.59 -11.10
C GLY A 97 13.10 8.21 -11.72
N PRO A 98 13.02 8.20 -13.07
CA PRO A 98 11.74 8.09 -13.79
C PRO A 98 11.11 6.69 -13.75
N LYS A 99 11.88 5.66 -13.40
CA LYS A 99 11.40 4.26 -13.40
C LYS A 99 10.92 3.78 -12.02
N ALA A 100 11.22 4.52 -10.96
CA ALA A 100 10.82 4.12 -9.63
C ALA A 100 9.31 4.28 -9.43
N ILE A 101 8.73 3.35 -8.69
CA ILE A 101 7.32 3.42 -8.28
C ILE A 101 7.20 4.44 -7.15
N ILE A 102 6.41 5.49 -7.34
CA ILE A 102 6.14 6.48 -6.28
C ILE A 102 4.65 6.57 -6.00
N GLY A 103 4.27 6.11 -4.81
CA GLY A 103 2.92 6.31 -4.28
C GLY A 103 2.83 7.58 -3.46
N LEU A 104 1.67 8.24 -3.50
CA LEU A 104 1.38 9.43 -2.74
C LEU A 104 0.12 9.25 -1.91
N SER A 105 0.19 9.50 -0.59
CA SER A 105 -0.99 9.52 0.28
C SER A 105 -1.85 10.73 -0.02
N VAL A 106 -3.18 10.54 -0.06
CA VAL A 106 -4.18 11.62 -0.08
C VAL A 106 -5.14 11.42 1.10
N GLU A 107 -5.26 12.46 1.92
CA GLU A 107 -6.06 12.47 3.15
C GLU A 107 -7.13 13.58 3.13
N THR A 108 -7.02 14.54 2.18
CA THR A 108 -7.95 15.64 1.97
C THR A 108 -8.30 15.78 0.49
N TRP A 109 -9.39 16.49 0.21
CA TRP A 109 -9.78 16.77 -1.18
C TRP A 109 -8.73 17.60 -1.92
N GLU A 110 -8.10 18.53 -1.21
CA GLU A 110 -7.00 19.35 -1.75
C GLU A 110 -5.82 18.47 -2.20
N ASP A 111 -5.45 17.45 -1.40
CA ASP A 111 -4.40 16.50 -1.79
C ASP A 111 -4.77 15.77 -3.09
N VAL A 112 -6.05 15.38 -3.23
CA VAL A 112 -6.54 14.70 -4.44
C VAL A 112 -6.41 15.62 -5.66
N GLU A 113 -6.82 16.88 -5.56
CA GLU A 113 -6.75 17.84 -6.64
C GLU A 113 -5.30 18.13 -7.05
N GLN A 114 -4.43 18.40 -6.09
CA GLN A 114 -3.00 18.65 -6.34
C GLN A 114 -2.32 17.44 -7.00
N ALA A 115 -2.65 16.23 -6.56
CA ALA A 115 -2.07 14.99 -7.10
C ALA A 115 -2.40 14.80 -8.59
N GLN A 116 -3.51 15.35 -9.12
CA GLN A 116 -3.84 15.23 -10.55
C GLN A 116 -2.82 15.92 -11.45
N GLY A 117 -2.06 16.90 -10.95
CA GLY A 117 -0.96 17.54 -11.66
C GLY A 117 0.37 16.77 -11.62
N LEU A 118 0.47 15.71 -10.82
CA LEU A 118 1.71 14.96 -10.60
C LEU A 118 1.75 13.68 -11.42
N ASP A 119 2.95 13.16 -11.67
CA ASP A 119 3.18 11.88 -12.36
C ASP A 119 3.49 10.77 -11.36
N CYS A 120 2.59 10.58 -10.38
CA CYS A 120 2.71 9.51 -9.40
C CYS A 120 2.06 8.21 -9.91
N ASP A 121 2.60 7.07 -9.46
CA ASP A 121 2.19 5.76 -9.96
C ASP A 121 0.87 5.28 -9.35
N TYR A 122 0.53 5.78 -8.17
CA TYR A 122 -0.77 5.54 -7.52
C TYR A 122 -1.01 6.52 -6.36
N LEU A 123 -2.28 6.68 -6.02
CA LEU A 123 -2.71 7.40 -4.82
C LEU A 123 -3.11 6.42 -3.73
N GLY A 124 -2.55 6.59 -2.54
CA GLY A 124 -2.98 5.92 -1.32
C GLY A 124 -4.12 6.70 -0.67
N VAL A 125 -5.36 6.24 -0.83
CA VAL A 125 -6.54 6.89 -0.24
C VAL A 125 -6.67 6.47 1.22
N SER A 126 -6.39 7.39 2.14
CA SER A 126 -6.22 7.15 3.57
C SER A 126 -6.98 8.17 4.43
N PRO A 127 -7.69 7.72 5.48
CA PRO A 127 -8.17 6.37 5.65
C PRO A 127 -9.51 6.14 4.93
N VAL A 128 -9.77 4.93 4.43
CA VAL A 128 -11.10 4.60 3.89
C VAL A 128 -12.10 4.44 5.05
N PHE A 129 -11.73 3.70 6.09
CA PHE A 129 -12.48 3.57 7.32
C PHE A 129 -11.60 3.89 8.53
N ALA A 130 -12.22 4.16 9.67
CA ALA A 130 -11.50 4.39 10.92
C ALA A 130 -10.56 3.22 11.24
N THR A 131 -9.36 3.52 11.72
CA THR A 131 -8.32 2.52 11.98
C THR A 131 -7.50 2.88 13.22
N PRO A 132 -7.17 1.91 14.08
CA PRO A 132 -6.26 2.13 15.20
C PRO A 132 -4.78 2.09 14.80
N THR A 133 -4.44 1.61 13.59
CA THR A 133 -3.04 1.39 13.18
C THR A 133 -2.28 2.69 12.91
N LYS A 134 -2.94 3.70 12.36
CA LYS A 134 -2.41 5.06 12.18
C LYS A 134 -3.38 6.02 12.85
N THR A 135 -2.95 6.65 13.94
CA THR A 135 -3.81 7.47 14.81
C THR A 135 -3.88 8.96 14.41
N ASN A 136 -2.98 9.41 13.55
CA ASN A 136 -2.91 10.79 13.05
C ASN A 136 -3.55 10.95 11.66
N THR A 137 -4.59 10.17 11.35
CA THR A 137 -5.33 10.29 10.09
C THR A 137 -6.43 11.36 10.20
N LYS A 138 -6.82 11.91 9.04
CA LYS A 138 -8.00 12.76 8.92
C LYS A 138 -9.29 11.92 8.98
N GLU A 139 -10.45 12.59 8.79
CA GLU A 139 -11.75 11.92 8.73
C GLU A 139 -11.78 10.84 7.62
N PRO A 140 -12.39 9.69 7.87
CA PRO A 140 -12.49 8.62 6.89
C PRO A 140 -13.25 9.04 5.64
N TRP A 141 -12.74 8.67 4.48
CA TRP A 141 -13.37 8.93 3.18
C TRP A 141 -14.68 8.16 2.99
N GLY A 142 -14.80 6.98 3.56
CA GLY A 142 -15.89 6.06 3.27
C GLY A 142 -15.91 5.60 1.81
N LEU A 143 -16.91 4.81 1.46
CA LEU A 143 -17.11 4.34 0.08
C LEU A 143 -17.52 5.48 -0.87
N GLU A 144 -18.32 6.42 -0.38
CA GLU A 144 -18.77 7.58 -1.17
C GLU A 144 -17.60 8.52 -1.49
N GLY A 145 -16.74 8.82 -0.52
CA GLY A 145 -15.54 9.64 -0.74
C GLY A 145 -14.60 8.98 -1.74
N LEU A 146 -14.37 7.67 -1.61
CA LEU A 146 -13.56 6.92 -2.56
C LEU A 146 -14.14 6.94 -3.97
N ALA A 147 -15.46 6.78 -4.12
CA ALA A 147 -16.13 6.86 -5.43
C ALA A 147 -16.02 8.27 -6.06
N LYS A 148 -16.13 9.32 -5.25
CA LYS A 148 -15.91 10.71 -5.71
C LYS A 148 -14.46 10.92 -6.18
N ILE A 149 -13.46 10.41 -5.43
CA ILE A 149 -12.05 10.44 -5.85
C ILE A 149 -11.88 9.69 -7.16
N ARG A 150 -12.48 8.50 -7.30
CA ARG A 150 -12.38 7.71 -8.55
C ARG A 150 -12.94 8.45 -9.76
N ALA A 151 -13.98 9.25 -9.59
CA ALA A 151 -14.59 9.99 -10.70
C ALA A 151 -13.67 11.07 -11.29
N VAL A 152 -12.76 11.63 -10.51
CA VAL A 152 -11.86 12.70 -10.92
C VAL A 152 -10.40 12.27 -11.09
N SER A 153 -9.99 11.17 -10.46
CA SER A 153 -8.60 10.75 -10.47
C SER A 153 -8.22 10.03 -11.74
N ARG A 154 -7.11 10.47 -12.35
CA ARG A 154 -6.45 9.76 -13.45
C ARG A 154 -5.51 8.64 -12.98
N HIS A 155 -5.16 8.63 -11.67
CA HIS A 155 -4.22 7.68 -11.11
C HIS A 155 -4.93 6.40 -10.64
N PRO A 156 -4.22 5.27 -10.59
CA PRO A 156 -4.67 4.10 -9.84
C PRO A 156 -4.89 4.47 -8.37
N LEU A 157 -5.97 3.95 -7.77
CA LEU A 157 -6.31 4.18 -6.37
C LEU A 157 -6.03 2.93 -5.53
N VAL A 158 -5.28 3.10 -4.45
CA VAL A 158 -5.03 2.07 -3.44
C VAL A 158 -5.72 2.51 -2.16
N GLY A 159 -6.80 1.83 -1.79
CA GLY A 159 -7.50 2.09 -0.53
C GLY A 159 -6.73 1.51 0.65
N ILE A 160 -6.64 2.27 1.75
CA ILE A 160 -6.03 1.85 3.01
C ILE A 160 -6.79 2.43 4.21
N GLY A 161 -6.69 1.76 5.35
CA GLY A 161 -7.33 2.16 6.62
C GLY A 161 -8.61 1.39 6.90
N GLY A 162 -8.58 0.58 7.95
CA GLY A 162 -9.71 -0.22 8.44
C GLY A 162 -10.16 -1.34 7.50
N LEU A 163 -9.29 -1.78 6.57
CA LEU A 163 -9.64 -2.77 5.55
C LEU A 163 -9.38 -4.21 6.03
N ASN A 164 -10.30 -5.10 5.68
CA ASN A 164 -10.28 -6.53 5.99
C ASN A 164 -11.12 -7.30 4.97
N ALA A 165 -11.21 -8.62 5.09
CA ALA A 165 -11.97 -9.46 4.15
C ALA A 165 -13.46 -9.05 4.05
N GLY A 166 -14.07 -8.60 5.16
CA GLY A 166 -15.49 -8.24 5.20
C GLY A 166 -15.87 -6.96 4.43
N ASN A 167 -14.93 -6.06 4.16
CA ASN A 167 -15.22 -4.80 3.48
C ASN A 167 -14.43 -4.57 2.17
N THR A 168 -13.47 -5.42 1.86
CA THR A 168 -12.59 -5.30 0.68
C THR A 168 -13.35 -5.26 -0.63
N GLU A 169 -14.37 -6.12 -0.85
CA GLU A 169 -15.16 -6.12 -2.08
C GLU A 169 -15.83 -4.76 -2.31
N ALA A 170 -16.48 -4.21 -1.28
CA ALA A 170 -17.15 -2.91 -1.38
C ALA A 170 -16.19 -1.77 -1.75
N VAL A 171 -14.97 -1.78 -1.20
CA VAL A 171 -13.93 -0.78 -1.49
C VAL A 171 -13.45 -0.90 -2.95
N VAL A 172 -13.25 -2.11 -3.46
CA VAL A 172 -12.91 -2.32 -4.87
C VAL A 172 -14.06 -1.85 -5.78
N MET A 173 -15.30 -2.18 -5.44
CA MET A 173 -16.48 -1.76 -6.21
C MET A 173 -16.68 -0.25 -6.20
N ALA A 174 -16.32 0.44 -5.09
CA ALA A 174 -16.33 1.90 -5.00
C ALA A 174 -15.22 2.59 -5.82
N GLY A 175 -14.25 1.84 -6.37
CA GLY A 175 -13.28 2.40 -7.32
C GLY A 175 -11.80 2.17 -7.01
N ALA A 176 -11.45 1.50 -5.91
CA ALA A 176 -10.06 1.14 -5.62
C ALA A 176 -9.54 0.10 -6.62
N ASP A 177 -8.32 0.30 -7.12
CA ASP A 177 -7.63 -0.64 -8.01
C ASP A 177 -6.74 -1.60 -7.21
N GLY A 178 -6.30 -1.17 -6.04
CA GLY A 178 -5.56 -1.96 -5.07
C GLY A 178 -6.11 -1.76 -3.65
N ILE A 179 -5.84 -2.74 -2.80
CA ILE A 179 -6.24 -2.74 -1.39
C ILE A 179 -4.98 -2.92 -0.54
N ALA A 180 -4.66 -1.91 0.27
CA ALA A 180 -3.55 -1.98 1.21
C ALA A 180 -4.06 -2.36 2.61
N VAL A 181 -3.40 -3.33 3.21
CA VAL A 181 -3.71 -3.81 4.56
C VAL A 181 -2.45 -3.89 5.42
N VAL A 182 -2.61 -3.68 6.71
CA VAL A 182 -1.57 -3.86 7.74
C VAL A 182 -1.98 -5.00 8.67
N SER A 183 -2.85 -4.71 9.64
CA SER A 183 -3.23 -5.63 10.71
C SER A 183 -3.93 -6.89 10.20
N ALA A 184 -4.69 -6.80 9.11
CA ALA A 184 -5.38 -7.94 8.51
C ALA A 184 -4.42 -9.08 8.09
N ILE A 185 -3.13 -8.78 7.90
CA ILE A 185 -2.10 -9.78 7.62
C ILE A 185 -1.10 -9.88 8.77
N CYS A 186 -0.55 -8.74 9.28
CA CYS A 186 0.47 -8.80 10.33
C CYS A 186 -0.02 -9.50 11.60
N ALA A 187 -1.27 -9.24 12.03
CA ALA A 187 -1.86 -9.81 13.23
C ALA A 187 -2.60 -11.13 12.98
N ALA A 188 -2.65 -11.63 11.75
CA ALA A 188 -3.34 -12.86 11.43
C ALA A 188 -2.62 -14.07 12.06
N PRO A 189 -3.36 -15.05 12.61
CA PRO A 189 -2.78 -16.32 13.03
C PRO A 189 -2.05 -17.03 11.88
N ASP A 190 -2.61 -16.98 10.68
CA ASP A 190 -2.05 -17.50 9.43
C ASP A 190 -2.01 -16.36 8.38
N PRO A 191 -0.86 -15.65 8.23
CA PRO A 191 -0.71 -14.58 7.26
C PRO A 191 -0.86 -15.04 5.80
N TYR A 192 -0.51 -16.28 5.48
CA TYR A 192 -0.70 -16.85 4.14
C TYR A 192 -2.19 -16.98 3.81
N ALA A 193 -2.97 -17.60 4.70
CA ALA A 193 -4.40 -17.77 4.49
C ALA A 193 -5.12 -16.42 4.39
N ALA A 194 -4.78 -15.46 5.27
CA ALA A 194 -5.34 -14.11 5.24
C ALA A 194 -5.03 -13.37 3.92
N ALA A 195 -3.79 -13.43 3.46
CA ALA A 195 -3.40 -12.82 2.19
C ALA A 195 -4.11 -13.47 0.99
N ARG A 196 -4.21 -14.81 0.99
CA ARG A 196 -4.89 -15.57 -0.07
C ARG A 196 -6.37 -15.27 -0.15
N GLU A 197 -7.04 -15.14 0.99
CA GLU A 197 -8.46 -14.75 1.05
C GLU A 197 -8.65 -13.35 0.47
N LEU A 198 -7.86 -12.38 0.93
CA LEU A 198 -7.92 -11.00 0.45
C LEU A 198 -7.64 -10.90 -1.06
N ASP A 199 -6.60 -11.55 -1.56
CA ASP A 199 -6.28 -11.57 -2.99
C ASP A 199 -7.43 -12.17 -3.83
N GLY A 200 -8.03 -13.26 -3.35
CA GLY A 200 -9.19 -13.88 -4.00
C GLY A 200 -10.38 -12.92 -4.09
N ILE A 201 -10.72 -12.22 -3.01
CA ILE A 201 -11.79 -11.22 -2.99
C ILE A 201 -11.48 -10.07 -3.95
N ILE A 202 -10.24 -9.53 -3.91
CA ILE A 202 -9.82 -8.42 -4.76
C ILE A 202 -9.92 -8.79 -6.25
N ARG A 203 -9.39 -9.94 -6.65
CA ARG A 203 -9.43 -10.41 -8.04
C ARG A 203 -10.86 -10.58 -8.53
N SER A 204 -11.72 -11.21 -7.73
CA SER A 204 -13.13 -11.40 -8.04
C SER A 204 -13.85 -10.05 -8.21
N ALA A 205 -13.66 -9.11 -7.28
CA ALA A 205 -14.28 -7.81 -7.34
C ALA A 205 -13.79 -6.96 -8.53
N LEU A 206 -12.49 -7.01 -8.85
CA LEU A 206 -11.93 -6.33 -10.02
C LEU A 206 -12.49 -6.88 -11.33
N ALA A 207 -12.64 -8.20 -11.46
CA ALA A 207 -13.25 -8.84 -12.63
C ALA A 207 -14.71 -8.41 -12.78
N LYS A 208 -15.51 -8.46 -11.71
CA LYS A 208 -16.89 -8.01 -11.67
C LYS A 208 -17.03 -6.53 -12.05
N ARG A 209 -16.16 -5.66 -11.51
CA ARG A 209 -16.16 -4.23 -11.86
C ARG A 209 -15.79 -3.98 -13.32
N GLY A 210 -14.86 -4.75 -13.88
CA GLY A 210 -14.49 -4.68 -15.30
C GLY A 210 -15.67 -4.97 -16.21
N SER A 211 -16.37 -6.07 -15.98
CA SER A 211 -17.56 -6.46 -16.76
C SER A 211 -18.70 -5.45 -16.74
N LEU A 212 -18.85 -4.70 -15.63
CA LEU A 212 -19.87 -3.65 -15.52
C LEU A 212 -19.55 -2.37 -16.32
N ARG A 213 -18.30 -2.17 -16.74
CA ARG A 213 -17.87 -1.01 -17.54
C ARG A 213 -17.93 -1.23 -19.05
N GLU A 214 -18.17 -2.47 -19.48
CA GLU A 214 -18.26 -2.86 -20.89
C GLU A 214 -19.73 -2.89 -21.40
N ILE A 215 -20.69 -2.60 -20.53
CA ILE A 215 -22.14 -2.47 -20.83
C ILE A 215 -22.52 -0.99 -20.88
#